data_f965e4889125fa6707a478144042887b
#
_entry.id   f965e4889125fa6707a478144042887b
#
_cell.length_a   1.000
_cell.length_b   1.000
_cell.length_c   1.000
_cell.angle_alpha   90.00
_cell.angle_beta   90.00
_cell.angle_gamma   90.00
#
_symmetry.space_group_name_H-M   'P 1'
#
loop_
_entity.id
_entity.type
_entity.pdbx_description
1 polymer ?
#
loop_
_entity_poly.entity_id
_entity_poly.type
_entity_poly.pdbx_seq_one_letter_code
_entity_poly.pdbx_strand_id
1 'polypeptide(L)'
;MSEKTLFSQEDCLQTGYEMSIDGKVIVFDPSSLPEKFRNAKYQMYFCTGGNGSNPNPIGRSIFTVSLAEGEKLRWNRNDILGILKPELLPEYAQLQLSQIRPNGALDLKNNEPQYSGYCFLQDGRYTSGVGLCSDKEVLDYIEMQKDYQHRVMICDREDFCVFEMITGQIVHPLPETMEAYRKEQQEQCGMELKL
;
A
#
# COMPACT_ATOMS: atom_id res chain seq x y z
N MET A 1 -0.96 -31.01 6.54
CA MET A 1 -1.47 -30.05 7.53
C MET A 1 -2.92 -29.78 7.19
N SER A 2 -3.86 -29.89 8.15
CA SER A 2 -5.26 -29.52 7.90
C SER A 2 -5.32 -28.02 7.62
N GLU A 3 -5.97 -27.61 6.52
CA GLU A 3 -6.20 -26.20 6.25
C GLU A 3 -6.99 -25.58 7.41
N LYS A 4 -6.45 -24.48 7.95
CA LYS A 4 -7.17 -23.72 8.97
C LYS A 4 -8.40 -23.06 8.35
N THR A 5 -9.51 -23.16 9.06
CA THR A 5 -10.76 -22.51 8.66
C THR A 5 -10.72 -21.00 8.94
N LEU A 6 -10.18 -20.60 10.08
CA LEU A 6 -10.00 -19.21 10.52
C LEU A 6 -8.72 -19.07 11.32
N PHE A 7 -8.07 -17.93 11.22
CA PHE A 7 -7.00 -17.51 12.13
C PHE A 7 -7.57 -16.78 13.33
N SER A 8 -6.88 -16.94 14.46
CA SER A 8 -7.17 -16.31 15.74
C SER A 8 -5.93 -15.56 16.27
N GLN A 9 -6.07 -14.87 17.37
CA GLN A 9 -4.97 -14.15 18.01
C GLN A 9 -3.81 -15.11 18.42
N GLU A 10 -4.10 -16.37 18.71
CA GLU A 10 -3.10 -17.39 19.05
C GLU A 10 -2.18 -17.73 17.87
N ASP A 11 -2.61 -17.45 16.65
CA ASP A 11 -1.84 -17.66 15.42
C ASP A 11 -0.89 -16.50 15.11
N CYS A 12 -0.90 -15.47 15.92
CA CYS A 12 -0.08 -14.29 15.76
C CYS A 12 1.18 -14.34 16.64
N LEU A 13 2.32 -13.89 16.08
CA LEU A 13 3.57 -13.69 16.82
C LEU A 13 3.47 -12.54 17.80
N GLN A 14 2.85 -11.46 17.34
CA GLN A 14 2.68 -10.22 18.09
C GLN A 14 1.30 -9.66 17.83
N THR A 15 0.75 -9.06 18.86
CA THR A 15 -0.54 -8.38 18.87
C THR A 15 -0.40 -7.00 19.51
N GLY A 16 -1.38 -6.11 19.28
CA GLY A 16 -1.41 -4.79 19.91
C GLY A 16 -0.75 -3.68 19.10
N TYR A 17 -0.66 -2.50 19.72
CA TYR A 17 -0.26 -1.25 19.06
C TYR A 17 1.23 -0.94 19.14
N GLU A 18 1.96 -1.59 20.04
CA GLU A 18 3.39 -1.31 20.25
C GLU A 18 4.28 -1.83 19.12
N MET A 19 3.74 -2.69 18.26
CA MET A 19 4.48 -3.29 17.17
C MET A 19 4.37 -2.49 15.87
N SER A 20 5.43 -2.50 15.05
CA SER A 20 5.36 -2.14 13.64
C SER A 20 4.80 -3.30 12.84
N ILE A 21 3.80 -3.04 12.00
CA ILE A 21 3.26 -4.02 11.06
C ILE A 21 3.70 -3.74 9.62
N ASP A 22 4.45 -2.69 9.39
CA ASP A 22 4.97 -2.35 8.09
C ASP A 22 5.88 -3.47 7.54
N GLY A 23 5.66 -3.88 6.30
CA GLY A 23 6.37 -4.99 5.69
C GLY A 23 6.09 -6.37 6.31
N LYS A 24 4.97 -6.54 7.02
CA LYS A 24 4.60 -7.79 7.69
C LYS A 24 3.32 -8.38 7.10
N VAL A 25 3.21 -9.71 7.20
CA VAL A 25 1.93 -10.39 6.97
C VAL A 25 1.08 -10.27 8.23
N ILE A 26 -0.07 -9.67 8.08
CA ILE A 26 -1.04 -9.42 9.15
C ILE A 26 -2.31 -10.22 8.93
N VAL A 27 -3.01 -10.47 10.02
CA VAL A 27 -4.28 -11.21 10.05
C VAL A 27 -5.39 -10.28 10.51
N PHE A 28 -6.47 -10.23 9.77
CA PHE A 28 -7.67 -9.45 10.12
C PHE A 28 -8.61 -10.23 11.02
N ASP A 29 -9.30 -9.52 11.91
CA ASP A 29 -10.41 -10.08 12.65
C ASP A 29 -11.52 -10.49 11.65
N PRO A 30 -11.99 -11.75 11.67
CA PRO A 30 -13.03 -12.19 10.75
C PRO A 30 -14.34 -11.39 10.87
N SER A 31 -14.61 -10.74 12.01
CA SER A 31 -15.79 -9.90 12.20
C SER A 31 -15.73 -8.60 11.37
N SER A 32 -14.53 -8.11 11.05
CA SER A 32 -14.34 -6.93 10.19
C SER A 32 -14.48 -7.25 8.70
N LEU A 33 -14.52 -8.53 8.32
CA LEU A 33 -14.70 -8.98 6.94
C LEU A 33 -16.18 -9.22 6.61
N PRO A 34 -16.60 -8.92 5.36
CA PRO A 34 -17.92 -9.35 4.87
C PRO A 34 -18.08 -10.86 5.02
N GLU A 35 -19.30 -11.33 5.33
CA GLU A 35 -19.59 -12.72 5.65
C GLU A 35 -19.01 -13.73 4.66
N LYS A 36 -19.12 -13.45 3.35
CA LYS A 36 -18.62 -14.32 2.28
C LYS A 36 -17.08 -14.47 2.27
N PHE A 37 -16.35 -13.58 2.95
CA PHE A 37 -14.89 -13.58 3.05
C PHE A 37 -14.39 -14.01 4.43
N ARG A 38 -15.25 -14.45 5.34
CA ARG A 38 -14.88 -14.92 6.68
C ARG A 38 -14.28 -16.32 6.65
N ASN A 39 -13.06 -16.43 6.13
CA ASN A 39 -12.26 -17.64 6.17
C ASN A 39 -10.77 -17.28 6.16
N ALA A 40 -9.91 -18.24 6.51
CA ALA A 40 -8.47 -18.03 6.67
C ALA A 40 -7.80 -17.44 5.40
N LYS A 41 -8.26 -17.83 4.20
CA LYS A 41 -7.72 -17.33 2.94
C LYS A 41 -7.81 -15.80 2.84
N TYR A 42 -8.93 -15.22 3.24
CA TYR A 42 -9.20 -13.79 3.12
C TYR A 42 -8.84 -12.97 4.36
N GLN A 43 -8.31 -13.62 5.41
CA GLN A 43 -7.82 -12.91 6.59
C GLN A 43 -6.37 -12.39 6.42
N MET A 44 -5.61 -12.89 5.45
CA MET A 44 -4.18 -12.60 5.31
C MET A 44 -3.90 -11.48 4.34
N TYR A 45 -3.15 -10.49 4.82
CA TYR A 45 -2.74 -9.33 4.04
C TYR A 45 -1.28 -9.00 4.31
N PHE A 46 -0.59 -8.51 3.29
CA PHE A 46 0.73 -7.90 3.46
C PHE A 46 0.56 -6.40 3.67
N CYS A 47 1.08 -5.87 4.79
CA CYS A 47 1.02 -4.44 5.09
C CYS A 47 2.13 -3.70 4.34
N THR A 48 1.75 -2.68 3.57
CA THR A 48 2.65 -1.87 2.73
C THR A 48 2.87 -0.47 3.26
N GLY A 49 2.35 -0.15 4.45
CA GLY A 49 2.51 1.15 5.09
C GLY A 49 1.21 1.76 5.60
N GLY A 50 1.21 3.08 5.69
CA GLY A 50 0.11 3.87 6.23
C GLY A 50 0.37 4.38 7.65
N ASN A 51 -0.37 5.41 8.09
CA ASN A 51 -0.18 6.03 9.41
C ASN A 51 -0.40 5.04 10.57
N GLY A 52 -1.22 4.01 10.33
CA GLY A 52 -1.52 2.97 11.31
C GLY A 52 -0.47 1.86 11.37
N SER A 53 0.51 1.80 10.46
CA SER A 53 1.49 0.70 10.40
C SER A 53 2.64 0.83 11.41
N ASN A 54 2.89 2.03 11.90
CA ASN A 54 3.96 2.32 12.85
C ASN A 54 3.63 1.85 14.29
N PRO A 55 4.63 1.68 15.16
CA PRO A 55 4.41 1.48 16.58
C PRO A 55 3.67 2.67 17.21
N ASN A 56 2.70 2.39 18.08
CA ASN A 56 1.88 3.41 18.77
C ASN A 56 1.35 4.50 17.81
N PRO A 57 0.66 4.11 16.73
CA PRO A 57 0.32 5.03 15.67
C PRO A 57 -0.74 6.03 16.13
N ILE A 58 -0.64 7.28 15.67
CA ILE A 58 -1.66 8.32 15.89
C ILE A 58 -2.82 8.10 14.92
N GLY A 59 -2.51 7.81 13.66
CA GLY A 59 -3.50 7.45 12.64
C GLY A 59 -3.84 5.97 12.67
N ARG A 60 -4.97 5.60 12.08
CA ARG A 60 -5.47 4.21 12.05
C ARG A 60 -5.43 3.58 10.66
N SER A 61 -5.18 4.36 9.61
CA SER A 61 -5.15 3.86 8.23
C SER A 61 -3.91 3.00 7.98
N ILE A 62 -4.14 1.81 7.45
CA ILE A 62 -3.10 0.91 6.94
C ILE A 62 -3.38 0.56 5.49
N PHE A 63 -2.32 0.43 4.70
CA PHE A 63 -2.39 0.00 3.31
C PHE A 63 -1.88 -1.43 3.22
N THR A 64 -2.57 -2.23 2.43
CA THR A 64 -2.32 -3.67 2.39
C THR A 64 -2.51 -4.23 1.00
N VAL A 65 -1.89 -5.39 0.75
CA VAL A 65 -2.17 -6.25 -0.40
C VAL A 65 -2.74 -7.56 0.10
N SER A 66 -3.89 -7.96 -0.43
CA SER A 66 -4.52 -9.25 -0.14
C SER A 66 -3.63 -10.38 -0.62
N LEU A 67 -3.34 -11.36 0.25
CA LEU A 67 -2.61 -12.56 -0.15
C LEU A 67 -3.50 -13.60 -0.84
N ALA A 68 -4.82 -13.38 -0.84
CA ALA A 68 -5.77 -14.22 -1.57
C ALA A 68 -5.85 -13.86 -3.06
N GLU A 69 -5.87 -12.56 -3.38
CA GLU A 69 -6.23 -12.06 -4.72
C GLU A 69 -5.29 -10.97 -5.25
N GLY A 70 -4.34 -10.48 -4.43
CA GLY A 70 -3.38 -9.45 -4.82
C GLY A 70 -3.97 -8.03 -4.87
N GLU A 71 -5.21 -7.83 -4.41
CA GLU A 71 -5.85 -6.52 -4.39
C GLU A 71 -5.22 -5.60 -3.35
N LYS A 72 -5.03 -4.33 -3.71
CA LYS A 72 -4.59 -3.27 -2.79
C LYS A 72 -5.80 -2.71 -2.06
N LEU A 73 -5.75 -2.72 -0.73
CA LEU A 73 -6.86 -2.30 0.12
C LEU A 73 -6.38 -1.41 1.26
N ARG A 74 -7.25 -0.53 1.70
CA ARG A 74 -7.06 0.28 2.90
C ARG A 74 -7.95 -0.24 4.02
N TRP A 75 -7.35 -0.40 5.20
CA TRP A 75 -8.02 -0.90 6.38
C TRP A 75 -7.78 -0.01 7.61
N ASN A 76 -8.50 -0.31 8.68
CA ASN A 76 -8.27 0.29 9.98
C ASN A 76 -7.36 -0.62 10.81
N ARG A 77 -6.37 -0.05 11.49
CA ARG A 77 -5.46 -0.78 12.41
C ARG A 77 -6.21 -1.57 13.48
N ASN A 78 -7.39 -1.11 13.90
CA ASN A 78 -8.19 -1.78 14.92
C ASN A 78 -8.75 -3.14 14.47
N ASP A 79 -8.81 -3.38 13.15
CA ASP A 79 -9.42 -4.57 12.57
C ASP A 79 -8.45 -5.75 12.48
N ILE A 80 -7.18 -5.58 12.89
CA ILE A 80 -6.17 -6.63 12.83
C ILE A 80 -6.06 -7.38 14.16
N LEU A 81 -5.90 -8.70 14.05
CA LEU A 81 -5.56 -9.57 15.18
C LEU A 81 -4.08 -9.48 15.55
N GLY A 82 -3.20 -9.42 14.56
CA GLY A 82 -1.76 -9.35 14.77
C GLY A 82 -0.93 -9.71 13.54
N ILE A 83 0.38 -9.93 13.76
CA ILE A 83 1.32 -10.41 12.75
C ILE A 83 1.25 -11.94 12.73
N LEU A 84 1.00 -12.52 11.56
CA LEU A 84 0.91 -13.98 11.39
C LEU A 84 2.26 -14.66 11.70
N LYS A 85 2.20 -15.80 12.38
CA LYS A 85 3.35 -16.69 12.54
C LYS A 85 3.79 -17.23 11.19
N PRO A 86 5.10 -17.10 10.80
CA PRO A 86 5.57 -17.48 9.46
C PRO A 86 5.29 -18.94 9.09
N GLU A 87 5.34 -19.84 10.06
CA GLU A 87 5.09 -21.27 9.86
C GLU A 87 3.63 -21.60 9.50
N LEU A 88 2.72 -20.66 9.71
CA LEU A 88 1.30 -20.80 9.38
C LEU A 88 0.94 -20.25 7.99
N LEU A 89 1.91 -19.64 7.29
CA LEU A 89 1.67 -19.04 5.98
C LEU A 89 1.53 -20.15 4.92
N PRO A 90 0.34 -20.29 4.27
CA PRO A 90 0.12 -21.33 3.26
C PRO A 90 0.96 -21.08 2.00
N GLU A 91 1.21 -22.13 1.22
CA GLU A 91 2.04 -22.07 0.02
C GLU A 91 1.53 -21.06 -1.02
N TYR A 92 0.20 -20.99 -1.25
CA TYR A 92 -0.38 -20.00 -2.15
C TYR A 92 -0.13 -18.56 -1.70
N ALA A 93 -0.18 -18.31 -0.38
CA ALA A 93 0.08 -16.99 0.19
C ALA A 93 1.58 -16.65 0.15
N GLN A 94 2.46 -17.65 0.33
CA GLN A 94 3.90 -17.48 0.13
C GLN A 94 4.22 -17.11 -1.32
N LEU A 95 3.57 -17.78 -2.29
CA LEU A 95 3.71 -17.46 -3.71
C LEU A 95 3.26 -16.04 -4.00
N GLN A 96 2.07 -15.64 -3.52
CA GLN A 96 1.57 -14.28 -3.67
C GLN A 96 2.51 -13.26 -3.02
N LEU A 97 2.98 -13.54 -1.81
CA LEU A 97 3.92 -12.69 -1.08
C LEU A 97 5.24 -12.50 -1.84
N SER A 98 5.75 -13.55 -2.51
CA SER A 98 6.97 -13.47 -3.32
C SER A 98 6.84 -12.52 -4.52
N GLN A 99 5.62 -12.23 -4.94
CA GLN A 99 5.31 -11.29 -6.02
C GLN A 99 5.09 -9.86 -5.53
N ILE A 100 5.00 -9.65 -4.22
CA ILE A 100 4.80 -8.34 -3.61
C ILE A 100 6.14 -7.81 -3.14
N ARG A 101 6.51 -6.61 -3.58
CA ARG A 101 7.68 -5.93 -3.04
C ARG A 101 7.37 -5.36 -1.65
N PRO A 102 8.41 -5.05 -0.86
CA PRO A 102 8.24 -4.45 0.47
C PRO A 102 7.36 -3.20 0.49
N ASN A 103 7.36 -2.43 -0.59
CA ASN A 103 6.51 -1.24 -0.78
C ASN A 103 5.11 -1.54 -1.37
N GLY A 104 4.72 -2.81 -1.49
CA GLY A 104 3.45 -3.23 -2.08
C GLY A 104 3.36 -3.15 -3.60
N ALA A 105 4.46 -2.89 -4.29
CA ALA A 105 4.50 -2.90 -5.74
C ALA A 105 4.41 -4.33 -6.29
N LEU A 106 3.59 -4.53 -7.32
CA LEU A 106 3.37 -5.84 -7.95
C LEU A 106 4.12 -6.01 -9.29
N ASP A 107 4.88 -5.02 -9.73
CA ASP A 107 5.65 -5.10 -10.96
C ASP A 107 6.93 -5.93 -10.76
N LEU A 108 6.92 -7.17 -11.23
CA LEU A 108 8.04 -8.10 -11.14
C LEU A 108 9.20 -7.80 -12.09
N LYS A 109 8.99 -6.98 -13.11
CA LYS A 109 9.98 -6.70 -14.14
C LYS A 109 10.94 -5.58 -13.76
N ASN A 110 10.47 -4.64 -12.96
CA ASN A 110 11.28 -3.50 -12.49
C ASN A 110 11.24 -3.45 -10.96
N ASN A 111 12.29 -3.95 -10.33
CA ASN A 111 12.39 -4.06 -8.88
C ASN A 111 13.08 -2.84 -8.24
N GLU A 112 13.55 -1.90 -9.02
CA GLU A 112 14.26 -0.73 -8.54
C GLU A 112 13.30 0.46 -8.42
N PRO A 113 13.10 1.02 -7.21
CA PRO A 113 12.28 2.20 -7.03
C PRO A 113 12.81 3.37 -7.89
N GLN A 114 11.91 3.99 -8.63
CA GLN A 114 12.19 5.19 -9.43
C GLN A 114 11.70 6.45 -8.70
N TYR A 115 10.77 6.27 -7.76
CA TYR A 115 10.16 7.36 -6.99
C TYR A 115 10.03 6.96 -5.53
N SER A 116 9.89 7.97 -4.68
CA SER A 116 9.54 7.81 -3.27
C SER A 116 8.25 8.57 -2.97
N GLY A 117 7.27 7.89 -2.40
CA GLY A 117 6.00 8.48 -1.96
C GLY A 117 6.01 8.78 -0.47
N TYR A 118 5.62 9.99 -0.08
CA TYR A 118 5.50 10.42 1.31
C TYR A 118 4.11 10.96 1.61
N CYS A 119 3.59 10.64 2.78
CA CYS A 119 2.34 11.18 3.30
C CYS A 119 2.58 11.91 4.60
N PHE A 120 1.94 13.05 4.76
CA PHE A 120 2.08 13.89 5.94
C PHE A 120 0.75 14.08 6.64
N LEU A 121 0.79 14.06 7.96
CA LEU A 121 -0.32 14.45 8.82
C LEU A 121 -0.41 15.99 8.88
N GLN A 122 -1.53 16.47 9.41
CA GLN A 122 -1.76 17.92 9.56
C GLN A 122 -0.71 18.61 10.46
N ASP A 123 -0.11 17.89 11.40
CA ASP A 123 0.96 18.38 12.27
C ASP A 123 2.37 18.30 11.65
N GLY A 124 2.48 17.94 10.37
CA GLY A 124 3.73 17.88 9.62
C GLY A 124 4.52 16.57 9.79
N ARG A 125 4.09 15.66 10.67
CA ARG A 125 4.70 14.32 10.74
C ARG A 125 4.39 13.52 9.50
N TYR A 126 5.36 12.76 9.02
CA TYR A 126 5.20 11.93 7.84
C TYR A 126 5.31 10.44 8.18
N THR A 127 4.73 9.62 7.34
CA THR A 127 4.90 8.18 7.35
C THR A 127 6.20 7.80 6.67
N SER A 128 6.67 6.58 6.92
CA SER A 128 7.83 6.02 6.18
C SER A 128 7.61 6.18 4.68
N GLY A 129 8.64 6.55 3.96
CA GLY A 129 8.60 6.64 2.50
C GLY A 129 8.31 5.29 1.87
N VAL A 130 7.55 5.29 0.78
CA VAL A 130 7.20 4.11 0.00
C VAL A 130 7.93 4.20 -1.33
N GLY A 131 8.78 3.21 -1.64
CA GLY A 131 9.41 3.11 -2.95
C GLY A 131 8.40 2.73 -4.04
N LEU A 132 8.34 3.49 -5.12
CA LEU A 132 7.45 3.29 -6.26
C LEU A 132 8.29 3.06 -7.51
N CYS A 133 7.98 2.03 -8.27
CA CYS A 133 8.85 1.53 -9.33
C CYS A 133 8.38 1.89 -10.73
N SER A 134 7.19 2.47 -10.85
CA SER A 134 6.62 2.87 -12.15
C SER A 134 5.66 4.05 -11.97
N ASP A 135 5.38 4.75 -13.07
CA ASP A 135 4.39 5.83 -13.11
C ASP A 135 3.00 5.32 -12.72
N LYS A 136 2.67 4.08 -13.07
CA LYS A 136 1.41 3.46 -12.67
C LYS A 136 1.32 3.34 -11.14
N GLU A 137 2.38 2.88 -10.48
CA GLU A 137 2.42 2.80 -9.02
C GLU A 137 2.32 4.17 -8.36
N VAL A 138 2.91 5.21 -8.97
CA VAL A 138 2.78 6.59 -8.52
C VAL A 138 1.32 7.03 -8.55
N LEU A 139 0.62 6.80 -9.68
CA LEU A 139 -0.78 7.17 -9.83
C LEU A 139 -1.68 6.40 -8.85
N ASP A 140 -1.47 5.08 -8.71
CA ASP A 140 -2.19 4.24 -7.77
C ASP A 140 -1.98 4.72 -6.32
N TYR A 141 -0.74 5.10 -5.99
CA TYR A 141 -0.39 5.64 -4.66
C TYR A 141 -1.10 6.97 -4.38
N ILE A 142 -1.05 7.92 -5.32
CA ILE A 142 -1.74 9.21 -5.19
C ILE A 142 -3.25 9.00 -5.03
N GLU A 143 -3.86 8.16 -5.86
CA GLU A 143 -5.29 7.86 -5.81
C GLU A 143 -5.71 7.27 -4.46
N MET A 144 -4.89 6.36 -3.92
CA MET A 144 -5.14 5.74 -2.63
C MET A 144 -5.03 6.72 -1.45
N GLN A 145 -4.15 7.72 -1.55
CA GLN A 145 -3.80 8.61 -0.44
C GLN A 145 -4.60 9.92 -0.42
N LYS A 146 -5.05 10.41 -1.58
CA LYS A 146 -5.56 11.76 -1.78
C LYS A 146 -6.70 12.19 -0.84
N ASP A 147 -7.58 11.25 -0.46
CA ASP A 147 -8.76 11.53 0.34
C ASP A 147 -8.51 11.43 1.86
N TYR A 148 -7.31 10.99 2.25
CA TYR A 148 -7.02 10.64 3.64
C TYR A 148 -5.86 11.39 4.25
N GLN A 149 -4.93 11.87 3.42
CA GLN A 149 -3.72 12.51 3.88
C GLN A 149 -3.84 14.02 3.76
N HIS A 150 -3.27 14.73 4.72
CA HIS A 150 -3.21 16.19 4.63
C HIS A 150 -2.33 16.64 3.46
N ARG A 151 -1.20 15.94 3.26
CA ARG A 151 -0.26 16.22 2.17
C ARG A 151 0.29 14.91 1.63
N VAL A 152 0.35 14.79 0.30
CA VAL A 152 0.99 13.69 -0.43
C VAL A 152 2.10 14.28 -1.29
N MET A 153 3.29 13.71 -1.20
CA MET A 153 4.46 14.15 -1.97
C MET A 153 5.11 12.94 -2.65
N ILE A 154 5.48 13.12 -3.91
CA ILE A 154 6.28 12.15 -4.66
C ILE A 154 7.60 12.81 -5.02
N CYS A 155 8.69 12.11 -4.73
CA CYS A 155 10.04 12.52 -5.12
C CYS A 155 10.60 11.54 -6.14
N ASP A 156 11.49 12.02 -7.02
CA ASP A 156 12.27 11.19 -7.92
C ASP A 156 13.43 10.49 -7.21
N ARG A 157 14.32 9.82 -7.97
CA ARG A 157 15.48 9.08 -7.42
C ARG A 157 16.50 9.97 -6.73
N GLU A 158 16.58 11.23 -7.13
CA GLU A 158 17.47 12.25 -6.56
C GLU A 158 16.82 13.00 -5.38
N ASP A 159 15.63 12.54 -4.95
CA ASP A 159 14.83 13.11 -3.86
C ASP A 159 14.28 14.51 -4.15
N PHE A 160 14.16 14.88 -5.44
CA PHE A 160 13.46 16.10 -5.83
C PHE A 160 11.96 15.85 -5.91
N CYS A 161 11.17 16.77 -5.37
CA CYS A 161 9.72 16.70 -5.44
C CYS A 161 9.24 16.88 -6.90
N VAL A 162 8.57 15.85 -7.42
CA VAL A 162 7.98 15.84 -8.78
C VAL A 162 6.46 15.96 -8.75
N PHE A 163 5.85 15.71 -7.60
CA PHE A 163 4.42 15.89 -7.37
C PHE A 163 4.14 16.21 -5.91
N GLU A 164 3.23 17.15 -5.68
CA GLU A 164 2.73 17.49 -4.36
C GLU A 164 1.25 17.84 -4.39
N MET A 165 0.51 17.32 -3.43
CA MET A 165 -0.90 17.61 -3.21
C MET A 165 -1.12 17.91 -1.73
N ILE A 166 -1.87 18.98 -1.44
CA ILE A 166 -2.25 19.37 -0.07
C ILE A 166 -3.78 19.42 -0.01
N THR A 167 -4.37 18.72 0.94
CA THR A 167 -5.84 18.63 1.14
C THR A 167 -6.62 18.36 -0.15
N GLY A 168 -6.09 17.43 -0.99
CA GLY A 168 -6.69 17.04 -2.25
C GLY A 168 -6.44 18.00 -3.42
N GLN A 169 -5.73 19.11 -3.21
CA GLN A 169 -5.39 20.08 -4.26
C GLN A 169 -3.95 19.91 -4.70
N ILE A 170 -3.72 19.77 -6.01
CA ILE A 170 -2.37 19.67 -6.59
C ILE A 170 -1.72 21.05 -6.49
N VAL A 171 -0.55 21.11 -5.82
CA VAL A 171 0.24 22.33 -5.65
C VAL A 171 1.55 22.28 -6.44
N HIS A 172 1.99 21.08 -6.84
CA HIS A 172 3.14 20.87 -7.73
C HIS A 172 3.00 19.55 -8.49
N PRO A 173 3.30 19.48 -9.80
CA PRO A 173 3.48 20.62 -10.69
C PRO A 173 2.18 21.41 -10.87
N LEU A 174 2.26 22.59 -11.44
CA LEU A 174 1.06 23.37 -11.73
C LEU A 174 0.13 22.58 -12.66
N PRO A 175 -1.22 22.67 -12.47
CA PRO A 175 -2.19 21.92 -13.27
C PRO A 175 -2.02 22.05 -14.77
N GLU A 176 -1.66 23.24 -15.26
CA GLU A 176 -1.41 23.49 -16.68
C GLU A 176 -0.23 22.66 -17.23
N THR A 177 0.82 22.46 -16.41
CA THR A 177 1.97 21.62 -16.78
C THR A 177 1.56 20.15 -16.90
N MET A 178 0.70 19.68 -16.02
CA MET A 178 0.18 18.30 -16.07
C MET A 178 -0.72 18.08 -17.30
N GLU A 179 -1.54 19.06 -17.69
CA GLU A 179 -2.37 18.96 -18.88
C GLU A 179 -1.53 18.92 -20.16
N ALA A 180 -0.47 19.73 -20.23
CA ALA A 180 0.48 19.71 -21.33
C ALA A 180 1.15 18.33 -21.46
N TYR A 181 1.65 17.78 -20.35
CA TYR A 181 2.26 16.46 -20.31
C TYR A 181 1.29 15.33 -20.73
N ARG A 182 0.05 15.36 -20.28
CA ARG A 182 -0.98 14.40 -20.71
C ARG A 182 -1.26 14.45 -22.20
N LYS A 183 -1.30 15.64 -22.80
CA LYS A 183 -1.49 15.82 -24.24
C LYS A 183 -0.32 15.24 -25.03
N GLU A 184 0.92 15.50 -24.60
CA GLU A 184 2.12 14.95 -25.24
C GLU A 184 2.13 13.42 -25.20
N GLN A 185 1.76 12.79 -24.07
CA GLN A 185 1.67 11.34 -23.95
C GLN A 185 0.59 10.74 -24.86
N GLN A 186 -0.55 11.40 -24.99
CA GLN A 186 -1.64 10.96 -25.87
C GLN A 186 -1.26 11.06 -27.36
N GLU A 187 -0.54 12.11 -27.74
CA GLU A 187 -0.05 12.30 -29.11
C GLU A 187 1.00 11.25 -29.47
N GLN A 188 1.94 10.93 -28.56
CA GLN A 188 2.94 9.88 -28.76
C GLN A 188 2.30 8.50 -28.91
N CYS A 189 1.34 8.15 -28.05
CA CYS A 189 0.62 6.88 -28.12
C CYS A 189 -0.24 6.79 -29.41
N GLY A 190 -0.77 7.91 -29.90
CA GLY A 190 -1.54 7.97 -31.17
C GLY A 190 -0.69 7.82 -32.43
N MET A 191 0.61 8.11 -32.36
CA MET A 191 1.56 7.91 -33.47
C MET A 191 2.06 6.47 -33.57
N GLU A 192 2.23 5.76 -32.46
CA GLU A 192 2.64 4.35 -32.46
C GLU A 192 1.57 3.40 -33.03
N LEU A 193 0.30 3.80 -33.03
CA LEU A 193 -0.81 3.02 -33.59
C LEU A 193 -1.00 3.20 -35.11
N LYS A 194 -0.21 4.02 -35.78
CA LYS A 194 -0.31 4.32 -37.24
C LYS A 194 0.86 3.78 -38.07
N LEU A 195 1.74 2.98 -37.49
CA LEU A 195 2.81 2.24 -38.16
C LEU A 195 2.50 0.73 -38.13
#